data_0a9d2e529902e506bfb5aa363939b736
#
_entry.id   0a9d2e529902e506bfb5aa363939b736
#
_cell.length_a   1.000
_cell.length_b   1.000
_cell.length_c   1.000
_cell.angle_alpha   90.00
_cell.angle_beta   90.00
_cell.angle_gamma   90.00
#
_symmetry.space_group_name_H-M   'P 1'
#
loop_
_entity.id
_entity.type
_entity.pdbx_description
1 polymer ?
#
loop_
_entity_poly.entity_id
_entity_poly.type
_entity_poly.pdbx_seq_one_letter_code
_entity_poly.pdbx_strand_id
1 'polypeptide(L)'
;MNRKELHDFIEEKQPNICQISCYKDGKEVYSDEWNNYKKIDTCHVMSATKSIVALLVGIALDKGFIKSTDQPVLDFFPEYKIKRGEKTI
;
A
#
# COMPACT_ATOMS: atom_id res chain seq x y z
N MET A 1 -25.93 8.28 -13.05
CA MET A 1 -24.69 8.16 -13.85
C MET A 1 -24.41 6.68 -14.04
N ASN A 2 -24.28 6.21 -15.29
CA ASN A 2 -23.95 4.82 -15.55
C ASN A 2 -22.42 4.62 -15.57
N ARG A 3 -21.99 3.36 -15.70
CA ARG A 3 -20.56 3.01 -15.67
C ARG A 3 -19.76 3.72 -16.76
N LYS A 4 -20.29 3.79 -17.99
CA LYS A 4 -19.60 4.43 -19.11
C LYS A 4 -19.44 5.93 -18.89
N GLU A 5 -20.48 6.58 -18.39
CA GLU A 5 -20.42 8.02 -18.09
C GLU A 5 -19.38 8.32 -17.02
N LEU A 6 -19.31 7.47 -15.99
CA LEU A 6 -18.32 7.60 -14.92
C LEU A 6 -16.90 7.39 -15.45
N HIS A 7 -16.70 6.37 -16.28
CA HIS A 7 -15.42 6.10 -16.93
C HIS A 7 -14.93 7.31 -17.73
N ASP A 8 -15.80 7.84 -18.58
CA ASP A 8 -15.46 8.99 -19.44
C ASP A 8 -15.21 10.25 -18.62
N PHE A 9 -15.97 10.46 -17.55
CA PHE A 9 -15.80 11.59 -16.64
C PHE A 9 -14.42 11.54 -15.97
N ILE A 10 -14.03 10.38 -15.47
CA ILE A 10 -12.72 10.21 -14.81
C ILE A 10 -11.59 10.41 -15.82
N GLU A 11 -11.72 9.85 -17.02
CA GLU A 11 -10.71 10.02 -18.07
C GLU A 11 -10.48 11.49 -18.41
N GLU A 12 -11.55 12.28 -18.49
CA GLU A 12 -11.48 13.70 -18.79
C GLU A 12 -10.89 14.50 -17.63
N LYS A 13 -11.35 14.25 -16.41
CA LYS A 13 -10.99 15.07 -15.22
C LYS A 13 -9.72 14.63 -14.55
N GLN A 14 -9.38 13.35 -14.64
CA GLN A 14 -8.21 12.77 -13.96
C GLN A 14 -7.44 11.85 -14.92
N PRO A 15 -6.78 12.41 -15.93
CA PRO A 15 -6.18 11.59 -17.01
C PRO A 15 -5.00 10.72 -16.55
N ASN A 16 -4.47 10.92 -15.34
CA ASN A 16 -3.35 10.15 -14.83
C ASN A 16 -3.76 8.87 -14.07
N ILE A 17 -5.06 8.67 -13.87
CA ILE A 17 -5.54 7.48 -13.18
C ILE A 17 -5.40 6.27 -14.09
N CYS A 18 -4.87 5.16 -13.53
CA CYS A 18 -4.68 3.90 -14.26
C CYS A 18 -5.70 2.86 -13.85
N GLN A 19 -6.03 2.79 -12.58
CA GLN A 19 -6.94 1.77 -12.03
C GLN A 19 -7.71 2.34 -10.86
N ILE A 20 -8.97 1.94 -10.74
CA ILE A 20 -9.82 2.22 -9.58
C ILE A 20 -10.49 0.92 -9.15
N SER A 21 -10.51 0.66 -7.87
CA SER A 21 -11.31 -0.41 -7.27
C SER A 21 -12.05 0.15 -6.06
N CYS A 22 -13.35 -0.04 -6.03
CA CYS A 22 -14.21 0.42 -4.94
C CYS A 22 -14.86 -0.77 -4.26
N TYR A 23 -14.80 -0.79 -2.93
CA TYR A 23 -15.37 -1.86 -2.12
C TYR A 23 -16.39 -1.30 -1.14
N LYS A 24 -17.43 -2.07 -0.90
CA LYS A 24 -18.42 -1.76 0.13
C LYS A 24 -18.77 -3.06 0.85
N ASP A 25 -18.67 -3.04 2.17
CA ASP A 25 -18.97 -4.23 3.02
C ASP A 25 -18.18 -5.48 2.56
N GLY A 26 -16.92 -5.29 2.17
CA GLY A 26 -16.04 -6.37 1.74
C GLY A 26 -16.25 -6.85 0.32
N LYS A 27 -17.17 -6.22 -0.44
CA LYS A 27 -17.46 -6.60 -1.83
C LYS A 27 -17.04 -5.50 -2.79
N GLU A 28 -16.46 -5.91 -3.92
CA GLU A 28 -16.11 -4.97 -4.98
C GLU A 28 -17.37 -4.51 -5.70
N VAL A 29 -17.66 -3.21 -5.62
CA VAL A 29 -18.86 -2.62 -6.25
C VAL A 29 -18.54 -1.88 -7.54
N TYR A 30 -17.28 -1.53 -7.77
CA TYR A 30 -16.83 -0.87 -8.99
C TYR A 30 -15.34 -1.15 -9.21
N SER A 31 -15.00 -1.42 -10.46
CA SER A 31 -13.60 -1.59 -10.89
C SER A 31 -13.48 -1.08 -12.31
N ASP A 32 -12.43 -0.32 -12.57
CA ASP A 32 -12.20 0.23 -13.91
C ASP A 32 -10.70 0.48 -14.13
N GLU A 33 -10.32 0.61 -15.38
CA GLU A 33 -8.93 0.87 -15.76
C GLU A 33 -8.85 1.85 -16.93
N TRP A 34 -7.72 2.56 -17.01
CA TRP A 34 -7.42 3.57 -18.03
C TRP A 34 -5.97 3.45 -18.48
N ASN A 35 -5.61 4.17 -19.53
CA ASN A 35 -4.22 4.26 -20.03
C ASN A 35 -3.62 2.89 -20.39
N ASN A 36 -4.45 2.00 -20.97
CA ASN A 36 -4.06 0.64 -21.36
C ASN A 36 -3.68 -0.28 -20.18
N TYR A 37 -3.96 0.13 -18.94
CA TYR A 37 -3.81 -0.74 -17.80
C TYR A 37 -4.96 -1.74 -17.70
N LYS A 38 -4.64 -2.95 -17.27
CA LYS A 38 -5.63 -3.97 -16.94
C LYS A 38 -5.71 -4.10 -15.43
N LYS A 39 -6.82 -4.67 -14.94
CA LYS A 39 -7.03 -4.87 -13.50
C LYS A 39 -5.89 -5.62 -12.82
N ILE A 40 -5.25 -6.55 -13.51
CA ILE A 40 -4.15 -7.37 -12.98
C ILE A 40 -2.78 -6.74 -13.12
N ASP A 41 -2.66 -5.61 -13.82
CA ASP A 41 -1.38 -4.95 -14.00
C ASP A 41 -0.93 -4.29 -12.69
N THR A 42 0.37 -4.19 -12.52
CA THR A 42 0.96 -3.50 -11.37
C THR A 42 1.24 -2.06 -11.70
N CYS A 43 1.02 -1.19 -10.73
CA CYS A 43 1.33 0.23 -10.83
C CYS A 43 2.31 0.62 -9.74
N HIS A 44 3.20 1.56 -10.05
CA HIS A 44 4.08 2.14 -9.05
C HIS A 44 3.28 3.11 -8.17
N VAL A 45 3.18 2.80 -6.90
CA VAL A 45 2.32 3.55 -5.97
C VAL A 45 3.07 4.55 -5.09
N MET A 46 4.35 4.75 -5.33
CA MET A 46 5.16 5.74 -4.62
C MET A 46 5.03 5.60 -3.10
N SER A 47 4.80 6.71 -2.39
CA SER A 47 4.74 6.71 -0.93
C SER A 47 3.51 6.02 -0.34
N ALA A 48 2.51 5.64 -1.14
CA ALA A 48 1.40 4.81 -0.65
C ALA A 48 1.91 3.46 -0.12
N THR A 49 3.08 3.02 -0.60
CA THR A 49 3.79 1.83 -0.08
C THR A 49 4.01 1.91 1.43
N LYS A 50 4.25 3.10 1.98
CA LYS A 50 4.46 3.28 3.42
C LYS A 50 3.25 2.88 4.24
N SER A 51 2.06 3.17 3.75
CA SER A 51 0.81 2.76 4.40
C SER A 51 0.63 1.25 4.37
N ILE A 52 1.01 0.60 3.27
CA ILE A 52 0.96 -0.86 3.15
C ILE A 52 1.96 -1.50 4.13
N VAL A 53 3.17 -0.96 4.23
CA VAL A 53 4.18 -1.45 5.17
C VAL A 53 3.70 -1.29 6.61
N ALA A 54 3.06 -0.17 6.95
CA ALA A 54 2.49 0.04 8.29
C ALA A 54 1.43 -1.01 8.62
N LEU A 55 0.58 -1.36 7.65
CA LEU A 55 -0.42 -2.41 7.82
C LEU A 55 0.24 -3.77 8.06
N LEU A 56 1.30 -4.10 7.32
CA LEU A 56 2.05 -5.34 7.48
C LEU A 56 2.72 -5.42 8.86
N VAL A 57 3.24 -4.30 9.36
CA VAL A 57 3.81 -4.22 10.72
C VAL A 57 2.72 -4.51 11.75
N GLY A 58 1.51 -3.95 11.56
CA GLY A 58 0.38 -4.23 12.45
C GLY A 58 0.00 -5.70 12.48
N ILE A 59 0.01 -6.37 11.32
CA ILE A 59 -0.26 -7.81 11.22
C ILE A 59 0.84 -8.61 11.94
N ALA A 60 2.10 -8.23 11.77
CA ALA A 60 3.22 -8.89 12.44
C ALA A 60 3.14 -8.74 13.96
N LEU A 61 2.70 -7.57 14.44
CA LEU A 61 2.47 -7.32 15.85
C LEU A 61 1.35 -8.21 16.40
N ASP A 62 0.24 -8.29 15.67
CA ASP A 62 -0.91 -9.11 16.05
C ASP A 62 -0.56 -10.59 16.12
N LYS A 63 0.29 -11.07 15.23
CA LYS A 63 0.74 -12.47 15.18
C LYS A 63 1.92 -12.79 16.11
N GLY A 64 2.42 -11.80 16.85
CA GLY A 64 3.50 -12.00 17.82
C GLY A 64 4.92 -12.03 17.24
N PHE A 65 5.10 -11.71 15.95
CA PHE A 65 6.44 -11.61 15.37
C PHE A 65 7.18 -10.35 15.82
N ILE A 66 6.45 -9.31 16.20
CA ILE A 66 6.95 -8.07 16.76
C ILE A 66 6.29 -7.92 18.14
N LYS A 67 7.06 -7.59 19.16
CA LYS A 67 6.56 -7.47 20.53
C LYS A 67 5.79 -6.16 20.75
N SER A 68 6.30 -5.07 20.20
CA SER A 68 5.67 -3.75 20.27
C SER A 68 6.25 -2.85 19.20
N THR A 69 5.62 -1.69 18.99
CA THR A 69 6.11 -0.68 18.04
C THR A 69 7.42 -0.04 18.53
N ASP A 70 7.74 -0.17 19.81
CA ASP A 70 8.95 0.38 20.40
C ASP A 70 10.13 -0.61 20.37
N GLN A 71 9.90 -1.80 19.85
CA GLN A 71 10.95 -2.81 19.75
C GLN A 71 12.09 -2.32 18.86
N PRO A 72 13.36 -2.35 19.32
CA PRO A 72 14.48 -1.93 18.49
C PRO A 72 14.65 -2.80 17.25
N VAL A 73 14.96 -2.17 16.12
CA VAL A 73 15.20 -2.88 14.86
C VAL A 73 16.34 -3.89 15.00
N LEU A 74 17.36 -3.57 15.78
CA LEU A 74 18.50 -4.44 15.96
C LEU A 74 18.21 -5.73 16.71
N ASP A 75 17.06 -5.84 17.37
CA ASP A 75 16.64 -7.11 17.97
C ASP A 75 16.45 -8.20 16.91
N PHE A 76 16.15 -7.81 15.67
CA PHE A 76 16.00 -8.72 14.54
C PHE A 76 17.31 -9.03 13.83
N PHE A 77 18.37 -8.29 14.14
CA PHE A 77 19.68 -8.41 13.51
C PHE A 77 20.77 -8.50 14.57
N PRO A 78 20.78 -9.57 15.40
CA PRO A 78 21.72 -9.67 16.52
C PRO A 78 23.18 -9.72 16.09
N GLU A 79 23.45 -10.11 14.85
CA GLU A 79 24.80 -10.16 14.28
C GLU A 79 25.32 -8.80 13.81
N TYR A 80 24.45 -7.80 13.74
CA TYR A 80 24.86 -6.47 13.29
C TYR A 80 25.61 -5.72 14.39
N LYS A 81 26.79 -5.21 14.06
CA LYS A 81 27.59 -4.39 14.96
C LYS A 81 27.39 -2.91 14.66
N ILE A 82 26.94 -2.16 15.66
CA ILE A 82 26.71 -0.71 15.53
C ILE A 82 28.05 -0.04 15.27
N LYS A 83 28.12 0.72 14.18
CA LYS A 83 29.31 1.51 13.84
C LYS A 83 29.30 2.81 14.62
N ARG A 84 30.51 3.38 14.80
CA ARG A 84 30.67 4.64 15.52
C ARG A 84 29.81 5.73 14.88
N GLY A 85 28.99 6.39 15.70
CA GLY A 85 28.09 7.47 15.26
C GLY A 85 26.69 7.01 14.83
N GLU A 86 26.43 5.71 14.70
CA GLU A 86 25.10 5.21 14.41
C GLU A 86 24.23 5.23 15.67
N LYS A 87 22.95 5.52 15.47
CA LYS A 87 21.96 5.48 16.54
C LYS A 87 21.24 4.13 16.51
N THR A 88 20.91 3.61 17.69
CA THR A 88 20.03 2.45 17.82
C THR A 88 18.60 2.85 17.48
N ILE A 89 17.97 2.09 16.62
CA ILE A 89 16.59 2.30 16.20
C ILE A 89 15.74 1.09 16.62
#